data_2df6bb4d64c84e527848e3b3bdbf49e8
#
_entry.id   2df6bb4d64c84e527848e3b3bdbf49e8
#
_cell.length_a   1.000
_cell.length_b   1.000
_cell.length_c   1.000
_cell.angle_alpha   90.00
_cell.angle_beta   90.00
_cell.angle_gamma   90.00
#
_symmetry.space_group_name_H-M   'P 1'
#
loop_
_entity.id
_entity.type
_entity.pdbx_description
1 polymer ?
#
loop_
_entity_poly.entity_id
_entity_poly.type
_entity_poly.pdbx_seq_one_letter_code
_entity_poly.pdbx_strand_id
1 'polypeptide(L)'
;VELTKSAAKKARQMPKSTRQDLVLLLEELEKEGPMQPEWSNYSKLSKNEYHCHLSYSWVACWRNEKNSLLIEVYYAGSRENAPY
;
A
#
# COMPACT_ATOMS: atom_id res chain seq x y z
N VAL A 1 -7.00 4.80 -7.89
CA VAL A 1 -6.34 4.52 -6.60
C VAL A 1 -6.21 5.81 -5.83
N GLU A 2 -6.62 5.79 -4.57
CA GLU A 2 -6.54 6.96 -3.69
C GLU A 2 -5.77 6.64 -2.44
N LEU A 3 -5.15 7.68 -1.84
CA LEU A 3 -4.54 7.57 -0.53
C LEU A 3 -5.41 8.29 0.49
N THR A 4 -5.55 7.70 1.67
CA THR A 4 -6.18 8.45 2.77
C THR A 4 -5.26 9.60 3.17
N LYS A 5 -5.81 10.60 3.85
CA LYS A 5 -5.00 11.73 4.35
C LYS A 5 -3.88 11.24 5.26
N SER A 6 -4.19 10.26 6.11
CA SER A 6 -3.21 9.67 7.02
C SER A 6 -2.08 8.99 6.26
N ALA A 7 -2.43 8.20 5.24
CA ALA A 7 -1.41 7.51 4.43
C ALA A 7 -0.52 8.51 3.70
N ALA A 8 -1.12 9.54 3.10
CA ALA A 8 -0.37 10.57 2.39
C ALA A 8 0.60 11.31 3.31
N LYS A 9 0.13 11.64 4.52
CA LYS A 9 0.96 12.34 5.50
C LYS A 9 2.16 11.49 5.93
N LYS A 10 1.93 10.22 6.24
CA LYS A 10 3.00 9.31 6.65
C LYS A 10 3.96 9.03 5.51
N ALA A 11 3.45 8.94 4.29
CA ALA A 11 4.30 8.68 3.11
C ALA A 11 5.35 9.78 2.90
N ARG A 12 5.03 11.02 3.25
CA ARG A 12 5.99 12.12 3.13
C ARG A 12 7.20 11.95 4.03
N GLN A 13 7.09 11.14 5.08
CA GLN A 13 8.18 10.88 6.02
C GLN A 13 9.07 9.74 5.59
N MET A 14 8.71 9.03 4.53
CA MET A 14 9.52 7.95 4.00
C MET A 14 10.76 8.47 3.30
N PRO A 15 11.85 7.68 3.28
CA PRO A 15 13.00 8.00 2.44
C PRO A 15 12.59 8.15 0.97
N LYS A 16 13.32 8.95 0.22
CA LYS A 16 13.01 9.24 -1.18
C LYS A 16 12.87 7.97 -2.01
N SER A 17 13.78 7.01 -1.85
CA SER A 17 13.73 5.76 -2.60
C SER A 17 12.47 4.97 -2.30
N THR A 18 12.05 4.97 -1.03
CA THR A 18 10.83 4.27 -0.62
C THR A 18 9.60 4.95 -1.17
N ARG A 19 9.60 6.29 -1.22
CA ARG A 19 8.49 7.02 -1.84
C ARG A 19 8.37 6.70 -3.32
N GLN A 20 9.49 6.51 -4.00
CA GLN A 20 9.48 6.10 -5.40
C GLN A 20 8.88 4.70 -5.56
N ASP A 21 9.19 3.79 -4.63
CA ASP A 21 8.59 2.46 -4.62
C ASP A 21 7.08 2.54 -4.40
N LEU A 22 6.64 3.45 -3.51
CA LEU A 22 5.22 3.65 -3.30
C LEU A 22 4.52 4.12 -4.58
N VAL A 23 5.13 5.09 -5.28
CA VAL A 23 4.57 5.57 -6.54
C VAL A 23 4.42 4.42 -7.54
N LEU A 24 5.44 3.58 -7.64
CA LEU A 24 5.38 2.41 -8.52
C LEU A 24 4.24 1.47 -8.14
N LEU A 25 4.08 1.23 -6.84
CA LEU A 25 2.98 0.40 -6.36
C LEU A 25 1.63 1.00 -6.73
N LEU A 26 1.47 2.31 -6.53
CA LEU A 26 0.21 2.98 -6.89
C LEU A 26 -0.11 2.81 -8.37
N GLU A 27 0.89 2.93 -9.23
CA GLU A 27 0.71 2.74 -10.66
C GLU A 27 0.29 1.31 -10.98
N GLU A 28 0.90 0.34 -10.32
CA GLU A 28 0.55 -1.07 -10.56
C GLU A 28 -0.82 -1.42 -10.01
N LEU A 29 -1.21 -0.85 -8.86
CA LEU A 29 -2.56 -1.04 -8.34
C LEU A 29 -3.60 -0.49 -9.31
N GLU A 30 -3.32 0.67 -9.92
CA GLU A 30 -4.22 1.28 -10.89
C GLU A 30 -4.35 0.40 -12.14
N LYS A 31 -3.26 -0.18 -12.56
CA LYS A 31 -3.18 -0.93 -13.81
C LYS A 31 -3.67 -2.37 -13.68
N GLU A 32 -3.31 -3.04 -12.58
CA GLU A 32 -3.52 -4.47 -12.43
C GLU A 32 -4.47 -4.86 -11.30
N GLY A 33 -4.90 -3.91 -10.48
CA GLY A 33 -5.83 -4.19 -9.40
C GLY A 33 -5.15 -4.52 -8.07
N PRO A 34 -5.93 -4.95 -7.08
CA PRO A 34 -5.44 -5.07 -5.71
C PRO A 34 -4.50 -6.24 -5.45
N MET A 35 -4.46 -7.23 -6.34
CA MET A 35 -3.62 -8.40 -6.14
C MET A 35 -2.23 -8.14 -6.73
N GLN A 36 -1.21 -8.12 -5.86
CA GLN A 36 0.15 -7.76 -6.24
C GLN A 36 1.17 -8.78 -5.73
N PRO A 37 1.04 -10.05 -6.15
CA PRO A 37 1.84 -11.14 -5.55
C PRO A 37 3.34 -11.05 -5.79
N GLU A 38 3.78 -10.21 -6.72
CA GLU A 38 5.21 -10.05 -6.99
C GLU A 38 5.90 -9.08 -6.04
N TRP A 39 5.13 -8.29 -5.30
CA TRP A 39 5.71 -7.41 -4.31
C TRP A 39 6.15 -8.19 -3.08
N SER A 40 7.24 -7.71 -2.47
CA SER A 40 7.84 -8.37 -1.31
C SER A 40 6.83 -8.49 -0.16
N ASN A 41 6.73 -9.68 0.40
CA ASN A 41 5.86 -9.98 1.55
C ASN A 41 4.38 -9.63 1.32
N TYR A 42 3.95 -9.63 0.06
CA TYR A 42 2.54 -9.42 -0.24
C TYR A 42 1.69 -10.49 0.45
N SER A 43 0.59 -10.05 1.08
CA SER A 43 -0.41 -10.97 1.59
C SER A 43 -1.75 -10.26 1.78
N LYS A 44 -2.81 -11.06 1.84
CA LYS A 44 -4.13 -10.58 2.23
C LYS A 44 -4.20 -10.53 3.74
N LEU A 45 -4.63 -9.39 4.25
CA LEU A 45 -4.84 -9.21 5.69
C LEU A 45 -6.25 -9.61 6.09
N SER A 46 -7.20 -9.43 5.18
CA SER A 46 -8.59 -9.80 5.37
C SER A 46 -9.23 -9.95 4.02
N LYS A 47 -10.55 -10.10 3.96
CA LYS A 47 -11.28 -10.31 2.73
C LYS A 47 -11.00 -9.23 1.68
N ASN A 48 -10.89 -7.97 2.13
CA ASN A 48 -10.75 -6.85 1.23
C ASN A 48 -9.49 -6.03 1.48
N GLU A 49 -8.58 -6.52 2.31
CA GLU A 49 -7.38 -5.77 2.71
C GLU A 49 -6.12 -6.53 2.39
N TYR A 50 -5.09 -5.79 2.01
CA TYR A 50 -3.84 -6.33 1.50
C TYR A 50 -2.67 -5.51 1.99
N HIS A 51 -1.49 -6.10 1.97
CA HIS A 51 -0.27 -5.34 2.23
C HIS A 51 0.91 -5.89 1.46
N CYS A 52 1.95 -5.07 1.37
CA CYS A 52 3.25 -5.52 0.90
C CYS A 52 4.34 -4.66 1.54
N HIS A 53 5.57 -5.11 1.42
CA HIS A 53 6.73 -4.32 1.85
C HIS A 53 7.26 -3.52 0.67
N LEU A 54 7.44 -2.22 0.87
CA LEU A 54 8.10 -1.36 -0.11
C LEU A 54 9.60 -1.52 0.01
N SER A 55 10.06 -1.73 1.25
CA SER A 55 11.43 -2.08 1.58
C SER A 55 11.41 -2.78 2.92
N TYR A 56 12.57 -3.07 3.48
CA TYR A 56 12.65 -3.83 4.74
C TYR A 56 11.84 -3.18 5.88
N SER A 57 11.93 -1.86 6.01
CA SER A 57 11.32 -1.16 7.15
C SER A 57 10.04 -0.40 6.81
N TRP A 58 9.58 -0.44 5.56
CA TRP A 58 8.45 0.36 5.11
C TRP A 58 7.44 -0.48 4.39
N VAL A 59 6.17 -0.29 4.74
CA VAL A 59 5.08 -1.11 4.18
C VAL A 59 3.95 -0.23 3.68
N ALA A 60 3.11 -0.82 2.83
CA ALA A 60 1.88 -0.20 2.37
C ALA A 60 0.73 -1.17 2.58
N CYS A 61 -0.42 -0.65 2.97
CA CYS A 61 -1.64 -1.42 3.13
C CYS A 61 -2.73 -0.76 2.31
N TRP A 62 -3.52 -1.58 1.62
CA TRP A 62 -4.62 -1.04 0.83
C TRP A 62 -5.84 -1.92 0.96
N ARG A 63 -7.00 -1.35 0.61
CA ARG A 63 -8.26 -2.08 0.62
C ARG A 63 -8.99 -1.86 -0.70
N ASN A 64 -9.79 -2.85 -1.05
CA ASN A 64 -10.63 -2.78 -2.23
C ASN A 64 -11.97 -3.41 -1.84
N GLU A 65 -12.96 -2.57 -1.59
CA GLU A 65 -14.27 -3.04 -1.18
C GLU A 65 -14.92 -3.86 -2.29
N LYS A 66 -15.69 -4.86 -1.90
CA LYS A 66 -16.35 -5.74 -2.84
C LYS A 66 -17.22 -4.94 -3.81
N ASN A 67 -17.08 -5.24 -5.09
CA ASN A 67 -17.84 -4.59 -6.17
C ASN A 67 -17.51 -3.11 -6.35
N SER A 68 -16.40 -2.63 -5.76
CA SER A 68 -15.94 -1.28 -5.96
C SER A 68 -14.76 -1.25 -6.93
N LEU A 69 -14.70 -0.21 -7.76
CA LEU A 69 -13.55 0.01 -8.63
C LEU A 69 -12.45 0.80 -7.90
N LEU A 70 -12.75 1.30 -6.71
CA LEU A 70 -11.81 2.10 -5.95
C LEU A 70 -10.88 1.24 -5.12
N ILE A 71 -9.58 1.51 -5.23
CA ILE A 71 -8.57 0.93 -4.35
C ILE A 71 -8.05 2.07 -3.50
N GLU A 72 -8.11 1.91 -2.19
CA GLU A 72 -7.70 2.94 -1.25
C GLU A 72 -6.50 2.48 -0.44
N VAL A 73 -5.39 3.22 -0.53
CA VAL A 73 -4.22 2.98 0.31
C VAL A 73 -4.48 3.69 1.63
N TYR A 74 -4.66 2.91 2.69
CA TYR A 74 -5.00 3.47 4.00
C TYR A 74 -3.81 3.52 4.96
N TYR A 75 -2.71 2.93 4.59
CA TYR A 75 -1.47 3.03 5.36
C TYR A 75 -0.27 2.99 4.43
N ALA A 76 0.68 3.86 4.67
CA ALA A 76 1.97 3.85 4.01
C ALA A 76 2.95 4.42 5.02
N GLY A 77 3.74 3.56 5.64
CA GLY A 77 4.59 4.01 6.73
C GLY A 77 5.50 2.90 7.22
N SER A 78 6.03 3.09 8.43
CA SER A 78 6.96 2.14 9.01
C SER A 78 6.30 0.80 9.29
N ARG A 79 7.10 -0.24 9.15
CA ARG A 79 6.66 -1.60 9.45
C ARG A 79 6.29 -1.75 10.93
N GLU A 80 7.01 -1.07 11.82
CA GLU A 80 6.75 -1.13 13.25
C GLU A 80 5.36 -0.65 13.63
N ASN A 81 4.87 0.36 12.94
CA ASN A 81 3.60 0.99 13.27
C ASN A 81 2.46 0.52 12.36
N ALA A 82 2.70 -0.51 11.56
CA ALA A 82 1.68 -1.01 10.64
C ALA A 82 0.46 -1.55 11.39
N PRO A 83 -0.74 -1.36 10.83
CA PRO A 83 -1.98 -1.72 11.52
C PRO A 83 -2.38 -3.19 11.42
N TYR A 84 -1.39 -4.06 11.33
CA TYR A 84 -1.66 -5.50 11.27
C TYR A 84 -0.73 -6.30 12.17
#